data_cda6abb19c9abb2c010bc9073dc42082
#
_entry.id   cda6abb19c9abb2c010bc9073dc42082
#
_cell.length_a   1.000
_cell.length_b   1.000
_cell.length_c   1.000
_cell.angle_alpha   90.00
_cell.angle_beta   90.00
_cell.angle_gamma   90.00
#
_symmetry.space_group_name_H-M   'P 1'
#
loop_
_entity.id
_entity.type
_entity.pdbx_description
1 polymer ?
#
loop_
_entity_poly.entity_id
_entity_poly.type
_entity_poly.pdbx_seq_one_letter_code
_entity_poly.pdbx_strand_id
1 'polypeptide(L)'
;MNTRIVRVDVREDIKIGREPFVKIMLAVDGLTANEDLLLIAPFEPIPLFELLAMRGFSHIKRHTPAGDWEILFTRSNEAKTEIQ
;
A
#
# COMPACT_ATOMS: atom_id res chain seq x y z
N MET A 1 3.05 -3.36 20.55
CA MET A 1 4.06 -3.40 19.71
C MET A 1 4.05 -2.36 18.73
N ASN A 2 5.18 -1.90 18.34
CA ASN A 2 5.27 -0.82 17.41
C ASN A 2 5.14 -1.30 15.98
N THR A 3 4.36 -0.62 15.22
CA THR A 3 4.22 -0.89 13.81
C THR A 3 5.13 0.05 13.05
N ARG A 4 5.88 -0.48 12.12
CA ARG A 4 6.75 0.34 11.30
C ARG A 4 6.12 0.53 9.94
N ILE A 5 6.40 1.65 9.31
CA ILE A 5 5.83 1.96 8.02
C ILE A 5 6.93 1.91 6.96
N VAL A 6 6.70 1.10 5.95
CA VAL A 6 7.60 1.02 4.81
C VAL A 6 7.01 1.93 3.73
N ARG A 7 7.79 2.93 3.31
CA ARG A 7 7.30 3.93 2.39
C ARG A 7 7.74 3.61 0.97
N VAL A 8 6.80 3.58 0.04
CA VAL A 8 7.09 3.33 -1.36
C VAL A 8 6.51 4.47 -2.16
N ASP A 9 7.38 5.26 -2.80
CA ASP A 9 6.95 6.43 -3.56
C ASP A 9 7.17 6.12 -5.03
N VAL A 10 6.11 6.06 -5.82
CA VAL A 10 6.21 5.72 -7.23
C VAL A 10 5.97 6.92 -8.14
N ARG A 11 5.94 8.14 -7.57
CA ARG A 11 5.68 9.32 -8.39
C ARG A 11 6.75 9.52 -9.46
N GLU A 12 8.01 9.32 -9.08
CA GLU A 12 9.08 9.50 -10.05
C GLU A 12 9.04 8.39 -11.10
N ASP A 13 8.73 7.16 -10.69
CA ASP A 13 8.65 6.05 -11.62
C ASP A 13 7.60 6.32 -12.69
N ILE A 14 6.43 6.79 -12.27
CA ILE A 14 5.37 7.09 -13.20
C ILE A 14 5.77 8.24 -14.12
N LYS A 15 6.43 9.27 -13.55
CA LYS A 15 6.80 10.43 -14.33
C LYS A 15 7.75 10.10 -15.45
N ILE A 16 8.68 9.19 -15.24
CA ILE A 16 9.64 8.85 -16.26
C ILE A 16 9.24 7.62 -17.07
N GLY A 17 8.02 7.15 -16.89
CA GLY A 17 7.51 6.03 -17.68
C GLY A 17 7.97 4.66 -17.21
N ARG A 18 8.50 4.54 -15.99
CA ARG A 18 8.93 3.26 -15.48
C ARG A 18 7.72 2.58 -14.85
N GLU A 19 7.60 1.29 -15.08
CA GLU A 19 6.46 0.54 -14.58
C GLU A 19 6.60 0.37 -13.06
N PRO A 20 5.62 0.80 -12.27
CA PRO A 20 5.75 0.78 -10.81
C PRO A 20 5.28 -0.48 -10.10
N PHE A 21 4.56 -1.35 -10.81
CA PHE A 21 3.89 -2.48 -10.15
C PHE A 21 4.87 -3.43 -9.48
N VAL A 22 5.96 -3.76 -10.15
CA VAL A 22 6.93 -4.70 -9.58
C VAL A 22 7.54 -4.11 -8.31
N LYS A 23 7.84 -2.82 -8.31
CA LYS A 23 8.40 -2.18 -7.14
C LYS A 23 7.43 -2.27 -5.96
N ILE A 24 6.15 -2.03 -6.22
CA ILE A 24 5.15 -2.10 -5.16
C ILE A 24 5.01 -3.52 -4.64
N MET A 25 4.94 -4.50 -5.54
CA MET A 25 4.72 -5.87 -5.12
C MET A 25 5.94 -6.45 -4.41
N LEU A 26 7.14 -6.02 -4.77
CA LEU A 26 8.31 -6.46 -4.04
C LEU A 26 8.28 -5.91 -2.61
N ALA A 27 7.82 -4.68 -2.44
CA ALA A 27 7.70 -4.11 -1.11
C ALA A 27 6.64 -4.85 -0.30
N VAL A 28 5.51 -5.18 -0.92
CA VAL A 28 4.46 -5.91 -0.24
C VAL A 28 4.96 -7.28 0.20
N ASP A 29 5.67 -7.97 -0.69
CA ASP A 29 6.15 -9.31 -0.37
C ASP A 29 7.21 -9.27 0.74
N GLY A 30 7.88 -8.17 0.91
CA GLY A 30 8.89 -8.06 1.94
C GLY A 30 8.40 -7.59 3.28
N LEU A 31 7.11 -7.26 3.41
CA LEU A 31 6.61 -6.73 4.67
C LEU A 31 6.57 -7.81 5.74
N THR A 32 7.04 -7.44 6.93
CA THR A 32 6.92 -8.34 8.06
C THR A 32 5.59 -8.08 8.76
N ALA A 33 5.26 -8.89 9.73
CA ALA A 33 3.98 -8.78 10.43
C ALA A 33 3.82 -7.44 11.12
N ASN A 34 4.92 -6.76 11.44
CA ASN A 34 4.84 -5.49 12.12
C ASN A 34 5.04 -4.31 11.21
N GLU A 35 4.88 -4.49 9.91
CA GLU A 35 5.09 -3.41 8.97
C GLU A 35 3.86 -3.15 8.14
N ASP A 36 3.55 -1.88 7.94
CA ASP A 36 2.50 -1.46 7.04
C ASP A 36 3.16 -0.78 5.85
N LEU A 37 2.44 -0.67 4.75
CA LEU A 37 2.99 -0.06 3.55
C LEU A 37 2.30 1.26 3.28
N LEU A 38 3.09 2.32 3.12
CA LEU A 38 2.56 3.61 2.71
C LEU A 38 2.97 3.84 1.27
N LEU A 39 2.00 3.83 0.37
CA LEU A 39 2.24 4.05 -1.05
C LEU A 39 1.91 5.47 -1.40
N ILE A 40 2.80 6.15 -2.15
CA ILE A 40 2.55 7.49 -2.62
C ILE A 40 2.54 7.46 -4.15
N ALA A 41 1.43 7.88 -4.75
CA ALA A 41 1.26 7.81 -6.19
C ALA A 41 0.62 9.09 -6.70
N PRO A 42 0.80 9.42 -7.98
CA PRO A 42 0.21 10.64 -8.53
C PRO A 42 -1.24 10.45 -8.98
N PHE A 43 -1.79 9.26 -8.78
CA PHE A 43 -3.19 9.00 -9.11
C PHE A 43 -3.72 7.97 -8.12
N GLU A 44 -5.02 7.81 -8.07
CA GLU A 44 -5.61 6.84 -7.16
C GLU A 44 -5.44 5.44 -7.74
N PRO A 45 -4.67 4.56 -7.10
CA PRO A 45 -4.36 3.24 -7.69
C PRO A 45 -5.47 2.23 -7.41
N ILE A 46 -6.64 2.46 -7.97
CA ILE A 46 -7.82 1.66 -7.68
C ILE A 46 -7.63 0.16 -7.90
N PRO A 47 -7.04 -0.30 -9.01
CA PRO A 47 -6.90 -1.73 -9.19
C PRO A 47 -6.05 -2.39 -8.11
N LEU A 48 -5.15 -1.61 -7.49
CA LEU A 48 -4.29 -2.16 -6.49
C LEU A 48 -5.05 -2.43 -5.20
N PHE A 49 -6.09 -1.65 -4.93
CA PHE A 49 -6.87 -1.85 -3.71
C PHE A 49 -7.45 -3.26 -3.66
N GLU A 50 -8.03 -3.70 -4.78
CA GLU A 50 -8.64 -4.99 -4.81
C GLU A 50 -7.60 -6.09 -4.76
N LEU A 51 -6.50 -5.92 -5.47
CA LEU A 51 -5.46 -6.92 -5.47
C LEU A 51 -4.88 -7.11 -4.07
N LEU A 52 -4.64 -6.02 -3.35
CA LEU A 52 -4.08 -6.15 -2.01
C LEU A 52 -5.11 -6.62 -1.00
N ALA A 53 -6.39 -6.32 -1.25
CA ALA A 53 -7.45 -6.86 -0.39
C ALA A 53 -7.43 -8.39 -0.46
N MET A 54 -7.17 -8.94 -1.64
CA MET A 54 -7.10 -10.38 -1.79
C MET A 54 -5.89 -10.96 -1.08
N ARG A 55 -4.91 -10.14 -0.77
CA ARG A 55 -3.76 -10.59 -0.03
C ARG A 55 -3.89 -10.30 1.46
N GLY A 56 -5.05 -9.87 1.90
CA GLY A 56 -5.30 -9.65 3.32
C GLY A 56 -5.00 -8.26 3.82
N PHE A 57 -4.95 -7.27 2.93
CA PHE A 57 -4.68 -5.90 3.34
C PHE A 57 -5.93 -5.04 3.22
N SER A 58 -6.16 -4.19 4.21
CA SER A 58 -7.13 -3.12 4.10
C SER A 58 -6.37 -1.84 3.84
N HIS A 59 -7.04 -0.77 3.48
CA HIS A 59 -6.35 0.46 3.15
C HIS A 59 -7.11 1.69 3.61
N ILE A 60 -6.36 2.77 3.82
CA ILE A 60 -6.90 4.08 4.10
C ILE A 60 -6.24 4.99 3.08
N LYS A 61 -7.02 5.81 2.39
CA LYS A 61 -6.47 6.65 1.34
C LYS A 61 -6.66 8.12 1.66
N ARG A 62 -5.76 8.94 1.18
CA ARG A 62 -5.82 10.38 1.36
C ARG A 62 -5.34 11.07 0.09
N HIS A 63 -6.14 12.03 -0.39
CA HIS A 63 -5.75 12.83 -1.55
C HIS A 63 -5.11 14.10 -0.99
N THR A 64 -3.84 14.33 -1.30
CA THR A 64 -3.12 15.43 -0.69
C THR A 64 -3.39 16.74 -1.41
N PRO A 65 -3.15 17.87 -0.76
CA PRO A 65 -3.33 19.15 -1.43
C PRO A 65 -2.47 19.33 -2.67
N ALA A 66 -1.35 18.62 -2.75
CA ALA A 66 -0.48 18.71 -3.91
C ALA A 66 -1.00 17.87 -5.07
N GLY A 67 -2.07 17.14 -4.88
CA GLY A 67 -2.65 16.33 -5.96
C GLY A 67 -2.20 14.89 -5.97
N ASP A 68 -1.38 14.49 -5.01
CA ASP A 68 -0.93 13.09 -4.95
C ASP A 68 -1.85 12.29 -4.06
N TRP A 69 -1.70 10.98 -4.09
CA TRP A 69 -2.45 10.08 -3.26
C TRP A 69 -1.52 9.33 -2.33
N GLU A 70 -1.93 9.21 -1.07
CA GLU A 70 -1.19 8.45 -0.09
C GLU A 70 -2.11 7.35 0.41
N ILE A 71 -1.67 6.12 0.30
CA ILE A 71 -2.49 4.97 0.65
C ILE A 71 -1.73 4.16 1.71
N LEU A 72 -2.33 3.99 2.86
CA LEU A 72 -1.73 3.17 3.89
C LEU A 72 -2.39 1.80 3.84
N PHE A 73 -1.61 0.77 3.55
CA PHE A 73 -2.10 -0.59 3.52
C PHE A 73 -1.68 -1.28 4.82
N THR A 74 -2.63 -1.87 5.52
CA THR A 74 -2.36 -2.57 6.76
C THR A 74 -2.94 -3.97 6.65
N ARG A 75 -2.34 -4.91 7.34
CA ARG A 75 -2.88 -6.26 7.28
C ARG A 75 -4.19 -6.28 8.01
N SER A 76 -5.14 -6.97 7.41
CA SER A 76 -6.45 -7.07 8.00
C SER A 76 -6.41 -8.17 9.01
N ASN A 77 -6.64 -7.84 10.26
CA ASN A 77 -6.63 -8.83 11.30
C ASN A 77 -7.96 -9.28 11.72
N GLU A 78 -8.99 -8.70 11.21
CA GLU A 78 -10.28 -9.09 11.62
C GLU A 78 -10.54 -10.47 11.27
N ALA A 79 -9.99 -10.91 10.19
CA ALA A 79 -10.23 -12.25 9.77
C ALA A 79 -9.82 -13.21 10.80
N LYS A 80 -8.75 -13.00 11.51
CA LYS A 80 -8.38 -13.92 12.48
C LYS A 80 -9.13 -13.75 13.69
N THR A 81 -9.63 -12.61 13.93
CA THR A 81 -10.32 -12.45 15.12
C THR A 81 -11.58 -13.15 15.12
N GLU A 82 -12.24 -13.28 14.05
CA GLU A 82 -13.44 -13.85 14.12
C GLU A 82 -13.45 -15.25 14.07
N ILE A 83 -12.42 -15.83 14.00
CA ILE A 83 -12.41 -17.14 13.99
C ILE A 83 -12.94 -17.74 15.14
N GLN A 84 -13.19 -17.22 16.02
CA GLN A 84 -13.66 -17.83 17.13
C GLN A 84 -14.99 -18.13 17.15
#